data_d388a488c72729f077a642a35a89db96
#
_entry.id   d388a488c72729f077a642a35a89db96
#
_cell.length_a   1.000
_cell.length_b   1.000
_cell.length_c   1.000
_cell.angle_alpha   90.00
_cell.angle_beta   90.00
_cell.angle_gamma   90.00
#
_symmetry.space_group_name_H-M   'P 1'
#
loop_
_entity.id
_entity.type
_entity.pdbx_description
1 polymer ?
#
loop_
_entity_poly.entity_id
_entity_poly.type
_entity_poly.pdbx_seq_one_letter_code
_entity_poly.pdbx_strand_id
1 'polypeptide(L)'
;TDYLLCGICLLWMTGCSNMLDEMRPKDKIPQDALSESDLTKLLNGVYAEMEELVFKFYMDGDVKGENFKAGPGFSMNDPMSMAPSSKEVLGQWQKCFTALKQVNFLVETYEASSNKDSQVVKQTGGTGYYFRALIYYHLVTRWGGAPILRKRTYDVVPISPEADVWNFIKEDLGKAESLLPEFTDRFYVSLSVCDALNAKVCLALKDYTNAAIYADRVITKSNFALSTTSAEYANAFISNSNSKELIFALANKRSTGLLLFYQSVNDIDPTWDYSPSADCYSHLYADTSCLLYTSD
;
A
#
# COMPACT_ATOMS: atom_id res chain seq x y z
N THR A 1 3.09 28.20 68.54
CA THR A 1 3.49 28.86 67.29
C THR A 1 3.82 27.85 66.20
N ASP A 2 4.02 26.57 66.51
CA ASP A 2 4.42 25.57 65.51
C ASP A 2 3.25 24.94 64.71
N TYR A 3 2.04 25.13 65.15
CA TYR A 3 0.85 24.61 64.43
C TYR A 3 0.33 25.56 63.33
N LEU A 4 0.77 26.79 63.32
CA LEU A 4 0.36 27.79 62.32
C LEU A 4 1.21 27.69 61.01
N LEU A 5 2.42 27.23 61.13
CA LEU A 5 3.31 27.02 59.95
C LEU A 5 2.93 25.77 59.14
N CYS A 6 2.40 24.72 59.78
CA CYS A 6 2.01 23.48 59.08
C CYS A 6 0.75 23.64 58.22
N GLY A 7 -0.15 24.56 58.63
CA GLY A 7 -1.39 24.84 57.86
C GLY A 7 -1.19 25.62 56.58
N ILE A 8 -0.10 26.42 56.49
CA ILE A 8 0.18 27.25 55.33
C ILE A 8 0.87 26.43 54.19
N CYS A 9 1.60 25.39 54.53
CA CYS A 9 2.21 24.50 53.53
C CYS A 9 1.23 23.57 52.82
N LEU A 10 0.04 23.32 53.40
CA LEU A 10 -0.97 22.44 52.81
C LEU A 10 -1.89 23.13 51.79
N LEU A 11 -1.86 24.45 51.71
CA LEU A 11 -2.72 25.23 50.78
C LEU A 11 -2.03 25.55 49.44
N TRP A 12 -0.79 25.13 49.23
CA TRP A 12 -0.06 25.39 47.99
C TRP A 12 0.09 24.18 47.05
N MET A 13 -0.58 23.07 47.35
CA MET A 13 -0.55 21.87 46.48
C MET A 13 -1.78 21.68 45.60
N THR A 14 -2.65 22.67 45.47
CA THR A 14 -3.80 22.60 44.56
C THR A 14 -3.60 23.52 43.34
N GLY A 15 -2.56 23.32 42.60
CA GLY A 15 -2.37 24.09 41.41
C GLY A 15 -1.49 23.38 40.40
N CYS A 16 -2.03 23.13 39.22
CA CYS A 16 -1.36 22.75 38.00
C CYS A 16 -1.46 21.29 37.50
N SER A 17 -2.53 20.56 37.79
CA SER A 17 -2.78 19.35 37.00
C SER A 17 -3.39 19.66 35.62
N ASN A 18 -4.19 20.70 35.49
CA ASN A 18 -4.87 21.03 34.21
C ASN A 18 -4.01 21.87 33.24
N MET A 19 -2.93 22.49 33.68
CA MET A 19 -2.08 23.30 32.81
C MET A 19 -1.09 22.49 31.99
N LEU A 20 -0.77 21.26 32.42
CA LEU A 20 0.10 20.35 31.70
C LEU A 20 -0.63 19.53 30.63
N ASP A 21 -1.93 19.32 30.76
CA ASP A 21 -2.75 18.60 29.79
C ASP A 21 -3.07 19.45 28.54
N GLU A 22 -2.92 20.78 28.61
CA GLU A 22 -3.19 21.66 27.48
C GLU A 22 -1.94 22.10 26.69
N MET A 23 -0.74 21.71 27.08
CA MET A 23 0.44 22.01 26.28
C MET A 23 0.52 21.06 25.07
N ARG A 24 -0.31 21.34 24.09
CA ARG A 24 -0.11 20.78 22.74
C ARG A 24 1.25 21.22 22.25
N PRO A 25 2.07 20.31 21.70
CA PRO A 25 3.35 20.70 21.10
C PRO A 25 3.08 21.80 20.07
N LYS A 26 3.70 22.95 20.22
CA LYS A 26 3.50 24.12 19.33
C LYS A 26 3.86 23.85 17.87
N ASP A 27 4.53 22.74 17.63
CA ASP A 27 5.06 22.31 16.33
C ASP A 27 4.18 21.25 15.65
N LYS A 28 3.06 20.84 16.23
CA LYS A 28 2.15 19.85 15.64
C LYS A 28 0.77 20.43 15.44
N ILE A 29 0.33 20.47 14.20
CA ILE A 29 -1.05 20.84 13.87
C ILE A 29 -1.96 19.72 14.38
N PRO A 30 -2.99 20.01 15.20
CA PRO A 30 -3.98 18.99 15.60
C PRO A 30 -4.66 18.38 14.38
N GLN A 31 -5.01 17.09 14.45
CA GLN A 31 -5.64 16.39 13.33
C GLN A 31 -6.98 17.01 12.90
N ASP A 32 -7.73 17.55 13.86
CA ASP A 32 -9.00 18.25 13.65
C ASP A 32 -8.85 19.66 13.05
N ALA A 33 -7.63 20.22 13.03
CA ALA A 33 -7.30 21.53 12.49
C ALA A 33 -6.56 21.47 11.14
N LEU A 34 -6.41 20.30 10.53
CA LEU A 34 -5.76 20.15 9.22
C LEU A 34 -6.61 20.76 8.11
N SER A 35 -6.00 21.63 7.31
CA SER A 35 -6.63 22.19 6.11
C SER A 35 -6.70 21.15 4.98
N GLU A 36 -7.54 21.36 3.98
CA GLU A 36 -7.59 20.51 2.78
C GLU A 36 -6.23 20.45 2.05
N SER A 37 -5.48 21.54 2.06
CA SER A 37 -4.10 21.56 1.52
C SER A 37 -3.16 20.63 2.30
N ASP A 38 -3.32 20.53 3.61
CA ASP A 38 -2.52 19.62 4.44
C ASP A 38 -2.92 18.18 4.23
N LEU A 39 -4.22 17.90 4.04
CA LEU A 39 -4.72 16.55 3.66
C LEU A 39 -4.12 16.09 2.33
N THR A 40 -4.04 16.99 1.34
CA THR A 40 -3.40 16.68 0.04
C THR A 40 -1.91 16.31 0.20
N LYS A 41 -1.19 17.03 1.06
CA LYS A 41 0.22 16.70 1.35
C LYS A 41 0.36 15.36 2.07
N LEU A 42 -0.53 15.06 3.02
CA LEU A 42 -0.57 13.77 3.72
C LEU A 42 -0.83 12.62 2.74
N LEU A 43 -1.82 12.77 1.86
CA LEU A 43 -2.09 11.81 0.79
C LEU A 43 -0.84 11.55 -0.06
N ASN A 44 -0.18 12.59 -0.55
CA ASN A 44 1.04 12.44 -1.35
C ASN A 44 2.15 11.70 -0.58
N GLY A 45 2.28 11.96 0.72
CA GLY A 45 3.23 11.24 1.58
C GLY A 45 2.93 9.75 1.68
N VAL A 46 1.65 9.38 1.80
CA VAL A 46 1.22 7.97 1.84
C VAL A 46 1.40 7.29 0.49
N TYR A 47 1.10 7.94 -0.63
CA TYR A 47 1.39 7.39 -1.96
C TYR A 47 2.89 7.08 -2.13
N ALA A 48 3.77 7.98 -1.68
CA ALA A 48 5.22 7.76 -1.73
C ALA A 48 5.67 6.57 -0.85
N GLU A 49 5.06 6.39 0.33
CA GLU A 49 5.35 5.24 1.20
C GLU A 49 4.86 3.93 0.57
N MET A 50 3.68 3.95 -0.07
CA MET A 50 3.12 2.79 -0.76
C MET A 50 3.94 2.41 -2.00
N GLU A 51 4.55 3.36 -2.70
CA GLU A 51 5.48 3.10 -3.79
C GLU A 51 6.65 2.21 -3.34
N GLU A 52 7.28 2.54 -2.22
CA GLU A 52 8.37 1.73 -1.68
C GLU A 52 7.92 0.34 -1.22
N LEU A 53 6.74 0.24 -0.63
CA LEU A 53 6.19 -1.02 -0.16
C LEU A 53 5.83 -1.96 -1.32
N VAL A 54 5.11 -1.45 -2.31
CA VAL A 54 4.68 -2.23 -3.48
C VAL A 54 5.88 -2.68 -4.31
N PHE A 55 6.91 -1.85 -4.43
CA PHE A 55 8.16 -2.25 -5.06
C PHE A 55 8.78 -3.49 -4.40
N LYS A 56 8.87 -3.50 -3.07
CA LYS A 56 9.39 -4.69 -2.36
C LYS A 56 8.53 -5.92 -2.62
N PHE A 57 7.22 -5.80 -2.59
CA PHE A 57 6.32 -6.93 -2.87
C PHE A 57 6.46 -7.46 -4.29
N TYR A 58 6.62 -6.56 -5.26
CA TYR A 58 6.84 -6.92 -6.65
C TYR A 58 8.14 -7.69 -6.82
N MET A 59 9.25 -7.11 -6.38
CA MET A 59 10.56 -7.73 -6.51
C MET A 59 10.62 -9.12 -5.86
N ASP A 60 10.14 -9.23 -4.62
CA ASP A 60 10.16 -10.49 -3.90
C ASP A 60 9.21 -11.53 -4.52
N GLY A 61 8.10 -11.09 -5.11
CA GLY A 61 7.17 -11.95 -5.82
C GLY A 61 7.79 -12.55 -7.07
N ASP A 62 8.41 -11.73 -7.91
CA ASP A 62 9.01 -12.15 -9.17
C ASP A 62 10.29 -12.98 -8.96
N VAL A 63 11.09 -12.65 -7.96
CA VAL A 63 12.27 -13.46 -7.61
C VAL A 63 11.83 -14.82 -7.06
N LYS A 64 10.84 -14.89 -6.17
CA LYS A 64 10.30 -16.16 -5.66
C LYS A 64 9.55 -16.97 -6.70
N GLY A 65 8.93 -16.27 -7.65
CA GLY A 65 8.26 -16.89 -8.78
C GLY A 65 9.22 -17.38 -9.87
N GLU A 66 10.55 -17.25 -9.65
CA GLU A 66 11.59 -17.62 -10.60
C GLU A 66 11.53 -16.85 -11.93
N ASN A 67 10.78 -15.75 -11.99
CA ASN A 67 10.76 -14.86 -13.14
C ASN A 67 12.09 -14.11 -13.31
N PHE A 68 12.71 -13.76 -12.17
CA PHE A 68 14.01 -13.09 -12.13
C PHE A 68 15.08 -13.90 -11.39
N LYS A 69 16.30 -13.74 -11.82
CA LYS A 69 17.51 -14.15 -11.09
C LYS A 69 18.25 -12.91 -10.59
N ALA A 70 18.88 -13.03 -9.44
CA ALA A 70 19.72 -11.98 -8.87
C ALA A 70 21.05 -11.88 -9.62
N GLY A 71 21.57 -10.66 -9.77
CA GLY A 71 22.87 -10.37 -10.38
C GLY A 71 24.06 -10.64 -9.45
N PRO A 72 25.28 -10.53 -9.97
CA PRO A 72 26.50 -10.87 -9.24
C PRO A 72 26.77 -10.04 -7.97
N GLY A 73 26.21 -8.83 -7.88
CA GLY A 73 26.34 -7.93 -6.74
C GLY A 73 25.29 -8.12 -5.65
N PHE A 74 24.26 -8.92 -5.92
CA PHE A 74 23.14 -9.17 -5.00
C PHE A 74 23.20 -10.61 -4.51
N SER A 75 23.41 -10.77 -3.22
CA SER A 75 23.30 -12.07 -2.55
C SER A 75 21.83 -12.38 -2.20
N MET A 76 20.88 -12.16 -3.12
CA MET A 76 19.60 -12.82 -2.94
C MET A 76 19.81 -14.28 -3.26
N ASN A 77 19.94 -15.05 -2.21
CA ASN A 77 19.99 -16.50 -2.26
C ASN A 77 18.84 -17.01 -3.12
N ASP A 78 19.07 -18.17 -3.71
CA ASP A 78 18.08 -18.99 -4.37
C ASP A 78 16.69 -18.77 -3.72
N PRO A 79 15.68 -18.35 -4.50
CA PRO A 79 14.32 -18.08 -3.99
C PRO A 79 13.75 -19.21 -3.15
N MET A 80 14.15 -20.46 -3.45
CA MET A 80 13.74 -21.66 -2.72
C MET A 80 14.43 -21.81 -1.36
N SER A 81 15.53 -21.09 -1.12
CA SER A 81 16.31 -21.16 0.14
C SER A 81 16.00 -20.04 1.13
N MET A 82 15.05 -19.17 0.84
CA MET A 82 14.71 -18.04 1.71
C MET A 82 14.12 -18.56 3.04
N ALA A 83 14.92 -18.52 4.09
CA ALA A 83 14.48 -18.94 5.42
C ALA A 83 13.45 -17.94 5.98
N PRO A 84 12.46 -18.39 6.79
CA PRO A 84 11.52 -17.50 7.48
C PRO A 84 12.21 -16.45 8.36
N SER A 85 13.44 -16.70 8.80
CA SER A 85 14.26 -15.80 9.61
C SER A 85 15.16 -14.89 8.77
N SER A 86 15.04 -14.88 7.46
CA SER A 86 15.87 -14.03 6.60
C SER A 86 15.60 -12.54 6.84
N LYS A 87 16.62 -11.71 6.60
CA LYS A 87 16.49 -10.24 6.72
C LYS A 87 15.49 -9.67 5.72
N GLU A 88 15.35 -10.29 4.58
CA GLU A 88 14.42 -9.92 3.51
C GLU A 88 12.97 -10.08 3.97
N VAL A 89 12.62 -11.24 4.52
CA VAL A 89 11.27 -11.53 5.06
C VAL A 89 10.95 -10.58 6.22
N LEU A 90 11.92 -10.41 7.16
CA LEU A 90 11.75 -9.46 8.26
C LEU A 90 11.59 -8.03 7.76
N GLY A 91 12.38 -7.62 6.78
CA GLY A 91 12.32 -6.28 6.19
C GLY A 91 10.96 -5.99 5.54
N GLN A 92 10.36 -6.95 4.84
CA GLN A 92 9.02 -6.82 4.27
C GLN A 92 7.95 -6.65 5.36
N TRP A 93 8.00 -7.50 6.39
CA TRP A 93 7.11 -7.40 7.53
C TRP A 93 7.20 -6.03 8.20
N GLN A 94 8.39 -5.58 8.53
CA GLN A 94 8.62 -4.26 9.15
C GLN A 94 8.14 -3.11 8.26
N LYS A 95 8.35 -3.20 6.94
CA LYS A 95 7.89 -2.17 5.99
C LYS A 95 6.37 -2.07 5.93
N CYS A 96 5.64 -3.20 6.02
CA CYS A 96 4.19 -3.20 6.14
C CYS A 96 3.72 -2.36 7.34
N PHE A 97 4.31 -2.57 8.51
CA PHE A 97 3.91 -1.85 9.73
C PHE A 97 4.36 -0.39 9.72
N THR A 98 5.45 -0.05 9.03
CA THR A 98 5.85 1.33 8.79
C THR A 98 4.81 2.05 7.92
N ALA A 99 4.38 1.43 6.82
CA ALA A 99 3.35 1.97 5.96
C ALA A 99 1.99 2.06 6.68
N LEU A 100 1.62 1.04 7.46
CA LEU A 100 0.39 1.06 8.28
C LEU A 100 0.33 2.24 9.24
N LYS A 101 1.46 2.68 9.78
CA LYS A 101 1.50 3.86 10.65
C LYS A 101 1.07 5.14 9.89
N GLN A 102 1.51 5.31 8.66
CA GLN A 102 1.14 6.45 7.82
C GLN A 102 -0.31 6.35 7.34
N VAL A 103 -0.72 5.17 6.93
CA VAL A 103 -2.09 4.89 6.47
C VAL A 103 -3.10 5.07 7.60
N ASN A 104 -2.80 4.56 8.81
CA ASN A 104 -3.65 4.78 9.97
C ASN A 104 -3.77 6.26 10.33
N PHE A 105 -2.73 7.06 10.09
CA PHE A 105 -2.83 8.51 10.27
C PHE A 105 -3.85 9.16 9.33
N LEU A 106 -3.95 8.71 8.07
CA LEU A 106 -5.01 9.17 7.15
C LEU A 106 -6.40 8.79 7.68
N VAL A 107 -6.56 7.53 8.09
CA VAL A 107 -7.85 7.03 8.62
C VAL A 107 -8.27 7.83 9.85
N GLU A 108 -7.38 7.96 10.84
CA GLU A 108 -7.64 8.75 12.06
C GLU A 108 -7.96 10.20 11.74
N THR A 109 -7.28 10.80 10.76
CA THR A 109 -7.54 12.19 10.34
C THR A 109 -8.93 12.31 9.71
N TYR A 110 -9.32 11.36 8.85
CA TYR A 110 -10.68 11.29 8.34
C TYR A 110 -11.69 11.13 9.48
N GLU A 111 -11.47 10.18 10.39
CA GLU A 111 -12.38 9.90 11.49
C GLU A 111 -12.57 11.10 12.43
N ALA A 112 -11.50 11.87 12.67
CA ALA A 112 -11.53 13.07 13.50
C ALA A 112 -12.12 14.32 12.81
N SER A 113 -12.20 14.34 11.47
CA SER A 113 -12.69 15.50 10.73
C SER A 113 -14.16 15.79 11.03
N SER A 114 -14.49 17.05 11.26
CA SER A 114 -15.88 17.54 11.37
C SER A 114 -16.54 17.75 9.99
N ASN A 115 -15.76 17.87 8.92
CA ASN A 115 -16.26 18.12 7.56
C ASN A 115 -16.26 16.84 6.72
N LYS A 116 -17.13 15.88 7.06
CA LYS A 116 -17.27 14.60 6.34
C LYS A 116 -17.78 14.74 4.90
N ASP A 117 -18.37 15.87 4.55
CA ASP A 117 -18.94 16.10 3.22
C ASP A 117 -17.91 16.58 2.20
N SER A 118 -16.79 17.14 2.65
CA SER A 118 -15.69 17.53 1.75
C SER A 118 -15.18 16.33 0.94
N GLN A 119 -15.03 16.53 -0.37
CA GLN A 119 -14.50 15.52 -1.29
C GLN A 119 -13.05 15.14 -0.92
N VAL A 120 -12.24 16.11 -0.51
CA VAL A 120 -10.85 15.86 -0.10
C VAL A 120 -10.81 15.03 1.18
N VAL A 121 -11.70 15.29 2.13
CA VAL A 121 -11.82 14.50 3.38
C VAL A 121 -12.29 13.08 3.08
N LYS A 122 -13.31 12.91 2.22
CA LYS A 122 -13.78 11.59 1.78
C LYS A 122 -12.67 10.81 1.07
N GLN A 123 -11.97 11.44 0.13
CA GLN A 123 -10.85 10.81 -0.57
C GLN A 123 -9.72 10.44 0.36
N THR A 124 -9.41 11.27 1.37
CA THR A 124 -8.42 10.95 2.40
C THR A 124 -8.80 9.68 3.17
N GLY A 125 -10.04 9.60 3.66
CA GLY A 125 -10.55 8.43 4.35
C GLY A 125 -10.59 7.18 3.46
N GLY A 126 -11.17 7.31 2.27
CA GLY A 126 -11.28 6.22 1.30
C GLY A 126 -9.93 5.66 0.88
N THR A 127 -8.96 6.53 0.59
CA THR A 127 -7.57 6.12 0.29
C THR A 127 -6.90 5.45 1.48
N GLY A 128 -7.10 5.97 2.69
CA GLY A 128 -6.59 5.37 3.92
C GLY A 128 -7.12 3.95 4.14
N TYR A 129 -8.43 3.75 4.08
CA TYR A 129 -9.04 2.43 4.21
C TYR A 129 -8.60 1.48 3.10
N TYR A 130 -8.55 1.93 1.84
CA TYR A 130 -8.08 1.13 0.72
C TYR A 130 -6.64 0.64 0.91
N PHE A 131 -5.69 1.54 1.21
CA PHE A 131 -4.30 1.15 1.39
C PHE A 131 -4.11 0.27 2.64
N ARG A 132 -4.89 0.49 3.69
CA ARG A 132 -4.86 -0.41 4.85
C ARG A 132 -5.30 -1.82 4.46
N ALA A 133 -6.40 -1.94 3.74
CA ALA A 133 -6.86 -3.21 3.20
C ALA A 133 -5.82 -3.86 2.28
N LEU A 134 -5.17 -3.11 1.39
CA LEU A 134 -4.13 -3.60 0.50
C LEU A 134 -2.91 -4.14 1.27
N ILE A 135 -2.46 -3.43 2.30
CA ILE A 135 -1.35 -3.88 3.14
C ILE A 135 -1.73 -5.19 3.87
N TYR A 136 -2.93 -5.26 4.45
CA TYR A 136 -3.40 -6.48 5.10
C TYR A 136 -3.65 -7.62 4.12
N TYR A 137 -4.07 -7.36 2.89
CA TYR A 137 -4.11 -8.36 1.82
C TYR A 137 -2.73 -8.98 1.57
N HIS A 138 -1.69 -8.15 1.51
CA HIS A 138 -0.32 -8.64 1.37
C HIS A 138 0.17 -9.38 2.62
N LEU A 139 -0.19 -8.93 3.82
CA LEU A 139 0.16 -9.61 5.08
C LEU A 139 -0.50 -11.00 5.14
N VAL A 140 -1.80 -11.08 4.92
CA VAL A 140 -2.55 -12.33 5.07
C VAL A 140 -2.17 -13.37 4.01
N THR A 141 -1.94 -12.95 2.77
CA THR A 141 -1.54 -13.87 1.68
C THR A 141 -0.12 -14.41 1.85
N ARG A 142 0.74 -13.74 2.62
CA ARG A 142 2.14 -14.17 2.84
C ARG A 142 2.36 -14.87 4.18
N TRP A 143 1.70 -14.40 5.22
CA TRP A 143 1.94 -14.86 6.61
C TRP A 143 0.70 -15.46 7.29
N GLY A 144 -0.47 -15.41 6.67
CA GLY A 144 -1.72 -15.83 7.28
C GLY A 144 -2.20 -14.81 8.32
N GLY A 145 -1.98 -15.10 9.61
CA GLY A 145 -2.34 -14.18 10.69
C GLY A 145 -1.43 -12.96 10.79
N ALA A 146 -1.96 -11.83 11.28
CA ALA A 146 -1.21 -10.61 11.53
C ALA A 146 -1.84 -9.80 12.67
N PRO A 147 -1.06 -8.96 13.40
CA PRO A 147 -1.61 -7.99 14.32
C PRO A 147 -2.52 -6.99 13.60
N ILE A 148 -3.77 -6.83 14.04
CA ILE A 148 -4.71 -5.88 13.45
C ILE A 148 -4.58 -4.53 14.14
N LEU A 149 -3.98 -3.56 13.47
CA LEU A 149 -3.78 -2.20 13.94
C LEU A 149 -4.85 -1.27 13.34
N ARG A 150 -5.94 -1.04 14.06
CA ARG A 150 -7.02 -0.15 13.61
C ARG A 150 -6.64 1.33 13.70
N LYS A 151 -5.65 1.65 14.53
CA LYS A 151 -5.10 3.00 14.77
C LYS A 151 -3.61 2.90 15.08
N ARG A 152 -2.93 4.05 15.08
CA ARG A 152 -1.54 4.12 15.53
C ARG A 152 -1.45 3.77 17.01
N THR A 153 -0.57 2.85 17.37
CA THR A 153 -0.30 2.46 18.75
C THR A 153 1.16 2.08 18.94
N TYR A 154 1.62 2.19 20.17
CA TYR A 154 2.89 1.64 20.62
C TYR A 154 2.70 0.38 21.48
N ASP A 155 1.45 -0.02 21.70
CA ASP A 155 1.15 -1.23 22.45
C ASP A 155 1.50 -2.48 21.65
N VAL A 156 1.82 -3.55 22.36
CA VAL A 156 2.00 -4.87 21.77
C VAL A 156 0.62 -5.43 21.40
N VAL A 157 0.36 -5.60 20.12
CA VAL A 157 -0.88 -6.18 19.61
C VAL A 157 -0.64 -7.63 19.25
N PRO A 158 -1.40 -8.59 19.80
CA PRO A 158 -1.29 -10.00 19.45
C PRO A 158 -1.59 -10.25 17.97
N ILE A 159 -1.04 -11.35 17.44
CA ILE A 159 -1.38 -11.84 16.11
C ILE A 159 -2.84 -12.30 16.10
N SER A 160 -3.64 -11.75 15.20
CA SER A 160 -5.01 -12.20 14.93
C SER A 160 -5.00 -13.37 13.94
N PRO A 161 -5.95 -14.31 14.06
CA PRO A 161 -6.13 -15.38 13.09
C PRO A 161 -6.37 -14.87 11.68
N GLU A 162 -6.01 -15.66 10.68
CA GLU A 162 -6.18 -15.35 9.25
C GLU A 162 -7.61 -14.92 8.91
N ALA A 163 -8.62 -15.62 9.43
CA ALA A 163 -10.03 -15.30 9.19
C ALA A 163 -10.40 -13.88 9.67
N ASP A 164 -9.85 -13.44 10.80
CA ASP A 164 -10.10 -12.10 11.32
C ASP A 164 -9.43 -11.03 10.46
N VAL A 165 -8.25 -11.33 9.93
CA VAL A 165 -7.56 -10.42 8.99
C VAL A 165 -8.36 -10.26 7.70
N TRP A 166 -8.90 -11.36 7.14
CA TRP A 166 -9.78 -11.29 5.97
C TRP A 166 -11.07 -10.49 6.23
N ASN A 167 -11.66 -10.65 7.41
CA ASN A 167 -12.83 -9.85 7.80
C ASN A 167 -12.50 -8.38 7.93
N PHE A 168 -11.33 -8.04 8.48
CA PHE A 168 -10.87 -6.67 8.60
C PHE A 168 -10.62 -6.02 7.23
N ILE A 169 -10.03 -6.77 6.27
CA ILE A 169 -9.86 -6.31 4.88
C ILE A 169 -11.22 -5.96 4.26
N LYS A 170 -12.22 -6.83 4.40
CA LYS A 170 -13.57 -6.59 3.86
C LYS A 170 -14.24 -5.38 4.52
N GLU A 171 -14.08 -5.21 5.83
CA GLU A 171 -14.58 -4.03 6.55
C GLU A 171 -13.99 -2.74 5.98
N ASP A 172 -12.68 -2.70 5.80
CA ASP A 172 -11.99 -1.52 5.28
C ASP A 172 -12.36 -1.25 3.81
N LEU A 173 -12.45 -2.28 2.97
CA LEU A 173 -12.87 -2.11 1.57
C LEU A 173 -14.31 -1.59 1.47
N GLY A 174 -15.22 -2.04 2.32
CA GLY A 174 -16.58 -1.52 2.38
C GLY A 174 -16.64 -0.04 2.76
N LYS A 175 -15.79 0.40 3.70
CA LYS A 175 -15.64 1.82 4.05
C LYS A 175 -15.03 2.61 2.90
N ALA A 176 -13.99 2.07 2.25
CA ALA A 176 -13.34 2.71 1.11
C ALA A 176 -14.33 2.89 -0.06
N GLU A 177 -15.11 1.85 -0.39
CA GLU A 177 -16.13 1.89 -1.45
C GLU A 177 -17.13 3.04 -1.25
N SER A 178 -17.55 3.30 0.00
CA SER A 178 -18.50 4.37 0.31
C SER A 178 -17.93 5.79 0.21
N LEU A 179 -16.61 5.95 0.17
CA LEU A 179 -15.93 7.25 0.26
C LEU A 179 -15.19 7.63 -1.01
N LEU A 180 -14.75 6.64 -1.79
CA LEU A 180 -13.89 6.87 -2.94
C LEU A 180 -14.67 7.48 -4.13
N PRO A 181 -14.05 8.41 -4.86
CA PRO A 181 -14.63 8.96 -6.09
C PRO A 181 -14.59 7.95 -7.23
N GLU A 182 -15.37 8.22 -8.27
CA GLU A 182 -15.24 7.55 -9.56
C GLU A 182 -13.84 7.75 -10.16
N PHE A 183 -13.47 6.90 -11.10
CA PHE A 183 -12.18 6.97 -11.76
C PHE A 183 -12.02 8.27 -12.56
N THR A 184 -10.95 9.00 -12.25
CA THR A 184 -10.55 10.21 -12.99
C THR A 184 -9.13 10.09 -13.54
N ASP A 185 -8.23 9.48 -12.78
CA ASP A 185 -6.84 9.30 -13.12
C ASP A 185 -6.32 8.01 -12.45
N ARG A 186 -5.49 7.27 -13.17
CA ARG A 186 -4.88 6.02 -12.71
C ARG A 186 -3.90 6.17 -11.54
N PHE A 187 -3.42 7.38 -11.30
CA PHE A 187 -2.46 7.64 -10.21
C PHE A 187 -3.14 7.89 -8.86
N TYR A 188 -4.47 7.90 -8.82
CA TYR A 188 -5.23 8.06 -7.59
C TYR A 188 -6.14 6.88 -7.33
N VAL A 189 -6.28 6.52 -6.05
CA VAL A 189 -7.24 5.50 -5.64
C VAL A 189 -8.65 5.98 -5.93
N SER A 190 -9.40 5.16 -6.64
CA SER A 190 -10.79 5.40 -7.06
C SER A 190 -11.68 4.21 -6.73
N LEU A 191 -12.98 4.35 -6.93
CA LEU A 191 -13.93 3.26 -6.75
C LEU A 191 -13.57 2.04 -7.60
N SER A 192 -13.13 2.24 -8.86
CA SER A 192 -12.71 1.13 -9.73
C SER A 192 -11.48 0.39 -9.20
N VAL A 193 -10.56 1.10 -8.56
CA VAL A 193 -9.37 0.51 -7.91
C VAL A 193 -9.80 -0.33 -6.70
N CYS A 194 -10.79 0.17 -5.93
CA CYS A 194 -11.37 -0.56 -4.81
C CYS A 194 -12.11 -1.82 -5.28
N ASP A 195 -12.93 -1.72 -6.33
CA ASP A 195 -13.63 -2.87 -6.93
C ASP A 195 -12.65 -3.93 -7.41
N ALA A 196 -11.55 -3.54 -8.06
CA ALA A 196 -10.51 -4.47 -8.49
C ALA A 196 -9.86 -5.24 -7.32
N LEU A 197 -9.61 -4.58 -6.19
CA LEU A 197 -9.09 -5.26 -5.00
C LEU A 197 -10.15 -6.14 -4.34
N ASN A 198 -11.42 -5.70 -4.28
CA ASN A 198 -12.53 -6.52 -3.81
C ASN A 198 -12.66 -7.82 -4.65
N ALA A 199 -12.55 -7.74 -5.98
CA ALA A 199 -12.55 -8.92 -6.84
C ALA A 199 -11.42 -9.91 -6.46
N LYS A 200 -10.20 -9.40 -6.22
CA LYS A 200 -9.05 -10.23 -5.78
C LYS A 200 -9.26 -10.85 -4.40
N VAL A 201 -9.82 -10.10 -3.45
CA VAL A 201 -10.14 -10.60 -2.11
C VAL A 201 -11.22 -11.69 -2.17
N CYS A 202 -12.29 -11.47 -2.92
CA CYS A 202 -13.34 -12.48 -3.13
C CYS A 202 -12.77 -13.74 -3.79
N LEU A 203 -11.91 -13.59 -4.79
CA LEU A 203 -11.23 -14.71 -5.45
C LEU A 203 -10.38 -15.52 -4.47
N ALA A 204 -9.58 -14.87 -3.63
CA ALA A 204 -8.76 -15.51 -2.61
C ALA A 204 -9.60 -16.28 -1.59
N LEU A 205 -10.78 -15.77 -1.26
CA LEU A 205 -11.75 -16.40 -0.35
C LEU A 205 -12.66 -17.45 -1.06
N LYS A 206 -12.45 -17.70 -2.37
CA LYS A 206 -13.26 -18.59 -3.21
C LYS A 206 -14.73 -18.15 -3.34
N ASP A 207 -15.02 -16.90 -3.08
CA ASP A 207 -16.31 -16.29 -3.34
C ASP A 207 -16.37 -15.82 -4.81
N TYR A 208 -16.49 -16.79 -5.70
CA TYR A 208 -16.43 -16.56 -7.15
C TYR A 208 -17.59 -15.69 -7.67
N THR A 209 -18.73 -15.77 -7.00
CA THR A 209 -19.90 -14.96 -7.37
C THR A 209 -19.62 -13.47 -7.18
N ASN A 210 -19.17 -13.07 -6.00
CA ASN A 210 -18.86 -11.68 -5.74
C ASN A 210 -17.58 -11.24 -6.46
N ALA A 211 -16.60 -12.13 -6.64
CA ALA A 211 -15.42 -11.85 -7.46
C ALA A 211 -15.81 -11.44 -8.89
N ALA A 212 -16.73 -12.17 -9.51
CA ALA A 212 -17.22 -11.84 -10.85
C ALA A 212 -17.98 -10.50 -10.87
N ILE A 213 -18.83 -10.23 -9.87
CA ILE A 213 -19.59 -8.98 -9.78
C ILE A 213 -18.64 -7.78 -9.67
N TYR A 214 -17.63 -7.84 -8.80
CA TYR A 214 -16.68 -6.74 -8.65
C TYR A 214 -15.79 -6.56 -9.89
N ALA A 215 -15.38 -7.66 -10.54
CA ALA A 215 -14.64 -7.60 -11.80
C ALA A 215 -15.46 -6.94 -12.91
N ASP A 216 -16.74 -7.32 -13.03
CA ASP A 216 -17.66 -6.76 -14.03
C ASP A 216 -17.89 -5.26 -13.85
N ARG A 217 -17.95 -4.77 -12.62
CA ARG A 217 -18.05 -3.32 -12.34
C ARG A 217 -16.87 -2.53 -12.92
N VAL A 218 -15.69 -3.14 -13.05
CA VAL A 218 -14.52 -2.50 -13.68
C VAL A 218 -14.54 -2.68 -15.20
N ILE A 219 -14.77 -3.91 -15.67
CA ILE A 219 -14.71 -4.28 -17.10
C ILE A 219 -15.74 -3.52 -17.92
N THR A 220 -16.92 -3.26 -17.36
CA THR A 220 -18.00 -2.56 -18.05
C THR A 220 -17.80 -1.04 -18.15
N LYS A 221 -16.83 -0.47 -17.45
CA LYS A 221 -16.52 0.97 -17.54
C LYS A 221 -15.73 1.28 -18.81
N SER A 222 -16.13 2.29 -19.56
CA SER A 222 -15.47 2.73 -20.79
C SER A 222 -14.04 3.26 -20.61
N ASN A 223 -13.64 3.51 -19.34
CA ASN A 223 -12.29 3.94 -18.99
C ASN A 223 -11.25 2.83 -19.20
N PHE A 224 -11.67 1.55 -19.14
CA PHE A 224 -10.79 0.40 -19.16
C PHE A 224 -11.05 -0.47 -20.39
N ALA A 225 -10.00 -1.02 -20.94
CA ALA A 225 -10.05 -1.97 -22.04
C ALA A 225 -8.74 -2.74 -22.13
N LEU A 226 -8.80 -3.96 -22.60
CA LEU A 226 -7.59 -4.74 -22.93
C LEU A 226 -6.95 -4.17 -24.20
N SER A 227 -5.63 -4.23 -24.25
CA SER A 227 -4.86 -3.93 -25.44
C SER A 227 -5.17 -4.97 -26.53
N THR A 228 -5.35 -4.49 -27.77
CA THR A 228 -5.68 -5.35 -28.93
C THR A 228 -4.49 -5.52 -29.86
N THR A 229 -3.43 -4.74 -29.66
CA THR A 229 -2.19 -4.78 -30.43
C THR A 229 -0.95 -4.77 -29.54
N SER A 230 0.17 -5.29 -30.03
CA SER A 230 1.45 -5.27 -29.31
C SER A 230 1.88 -3.83 -28.96
N ALA A 231 1.64 -2.87 -29.85
CA ALA A 231 1.97 -1.47 -29.60
C ALA A 231 1.15 -0.85 -28.46
N GLU A 232 -0.15 -1.16 -28.37
CA GLU A 232 -1.00 -0.75 -27.25
C GLU A 232 -0.53 -1.39 -25.94
N TYR A 233 -0.19 -2.67 -25.97
CA TYR A 233 0.34 -3.40 -24.82
C TYR A 233 1.68 -2.78 -24.35
N ALA A 234 2.63 -2.58 -25.24
CA ALA A 234 3.91 -1.95 -24.93
C ALA A 234 3.74 -0.54 -24.32
N ASN A 235 2.71 0.20 -24.75
CA ASN A 235 2.39 1.52 -24.19
C ASN A 235 2.05 1.47 -22.68
N ALA A 236 1.61 0.34 -22.15
CA ALA A 236 1.36 0.21 -20.71
C ALA A 236 2.61 0.35 -19.85
N PHE A 237 3.79 0.09 -20.43
CA PHE A 237 5.08 0.04 -19.71
C PHE A 237 5.95 1.29 -19.92
N ILE A 238 5.49 2.27 -20.67
CA ILE A 238 6.23 3.53 -20.88
C ILE A 238 5.81 4.61 -19.89
N SER A 239 6.69 5.57 -19.66
CA SER A 239 6.38 6.79 -18.90
C SER A 239 5.23 7.56 -19.57
N ASN A 240 4.33 8.10 -18.75
CA ASN A 240 3.12 8.82 -19.20
C ASN A 240 2.19 7.96 -20.07
N SER A 241 2.18 6.65 -19.87
CA SER A 241 1.24 5.75 -20.54
C SER A 241 -0.20 6.23 -20.40
N ASN A 242 -0.95 6.14 -21.50
CA ASN A 242 -2.41 6.33 -21.54
C ASN A 242 -3.16 5.01 -21.76
N SER A 243 -2.48 3.87 -21.54
CA SER A 243 -3.07 2.54 -21.68
C SER A 243 -4.33 2.39 -20.84
N LYS A 244 -5.37 1.87 -21.44
CA LYS A 244 -6.64 1.55 -20.77
C LYS A 244 -6.60 0.27 -19.94
N GLU A 245 -5.52 -0.52 -20.01
CA GLU A 245 -5.33 -1.67 -19.13
C GLU A 245 -4.94 -1.27 -17.70
N LEU A 246 -4.39 -0.07 -17.52
CA LEU A 246 -3.93 0.41 -16.22
C LEU A 246 -5.10 0.96 -15.40
N ILE A 247 -5.57 0.17 -14.44
CA ILE A 247 -6.60 0.58 -13.48
C ILE A 247 -5.99 1.50 -12.41
N PHE A 248 -4.80 1.15 -11.92
CA PHE A 248 -4.07 1.91 -10.91
C PHE A 248 -2.56 1.76 -11.10
N ALA A 249 -1.83 2.86 -10.96
CA ALA A 249 -0.38 2.89 -10.97
C ALA A 249 0.13 3.90 -9.94
N LEU A 250 1.14 3.54 -9.19
CA LEU A 250 1.86 4.49 -8.35
C LEU A 250 2.78 5.34 -9.22
N ALA A 251 2.67 6.67 -9.08
CA ALA A 251 3.50 7.60 -9.85
C ALA A 251 4.93 7.61 -9.28
N ASN A 252 5.80 6.80 -9.85
CA ASN A 252 7.22 6.81 -9.47
C ASN A 252 7.90 8.07 -10.02
N LYS A 253 8.20 9.02 -9.11
CA LYS A 253 8.91 10.26 -9.43
C LYS A 253 10.39 10.21 -9.10
N ARG A 254 10.88 9.12 -8.53
CA ARG A 254 12.29 8.98 -8.18
C ARG A 254 13.09 8.62 -9.43
N SER A 255 14.14 9.41 -9.71
CA SER A 255 15.06 9.17 -10.84
C SER A 255 15.87 7.88 -10.72
N THR A 256 15.91 7.29 -9.53
CA THR A 256 16.44 5.96 -9.24
C THR A 256 15.38 4.89 -9.47
N GLY A 257 14.63 5.03 -10.55
CA GLY A 257 13.52 4.13 -10.86
C GLY A 257 13.97 2.68 -10.94
N LEU A 258 13.00 1.83 -10.74
CA LEU A 258 13.00 0.38 -10.92
C LEU A 258 13.82 -0.11 -12.13
N LEU A 259 13.91 0.71 -13.17
CA LEU A 259 14.63 0.40 -14.42
C LEU A 259 16.16 0.28 -14.26
N LEU A 260 16.76 0.90 -13.24
CA LEU A 260 18.19 0.70 -12.96
C LEU A 260 18.50 -0.69 -12.40
N PHE A 261 17.48 -1.39 -11.92
CA PHE A 261 17.61 -2.75 -11.40
C PHE A 261 17.39 -3.83 -12.48
N TYR A 262 16.82 -3.45 -13.63
CA TYR A 262 16.58 -4.36 -14.75
C TYR A 262 17.58 -4.09 -15.85
N GLN A 263 18.51 -5.02 -16.04
CA GLN A 263 19.33 -4.98 -17.24
C GLN A 263 18.84 -5.96 -18.30
N SER A 264 18.92 -5.46 -19.53
CA SER A 264 18.74 -6.28 -20.73
C SER A 264 19.68 -7.49 -20.70
N VAL A 265 19.19 -8.61 -21.17
CA VAL A 265 19.97 -9.86 -21.30
C VAL A 265 21.26 -9.68 -22.11
N ASN A 266 21.34 -8.60 -22.89
CA ASN A 266 22.46 -8.28 -23.78
C ASN A 266 23.46 -7.29 -23.18
N ASP A 267 23.19 -6.70 -22.03
CA ASP A 267 24.10 -5.74 -21.42
C ASP A 267 25.18 -6.44 -20.59
N ILE A 268 26.41 -6.14 -20.95
CA ILE A 268 27.64 -6.72 -20.35
C ILE A 268 28.04 -5.97 -19.05
N ASP A 269 27.16 -5.17 -18.49
CA ASP A 269 27.48 -4.47 -17.25
C ASP A 269 27.47 -5.45 -16.07
N PRO A 270 28.59 -5.63 -15.36
CA PRO A 270 28.67 -6.54 -14.22
C PRO A 270 27.90 -6.07 -12.98
N THR A 271 27.23 -4.92 -13.04
CA THR A 271 26.53 -4.30 -11.90
C THR A 271 25.01 -4.47 -11.93
N TRP A 272 24.48 -5.30 -12.83
CA TRP A 272 23.04 -5.54 -12.86
C TRP A 272 22.54 -6.27 -11.60
N ASP A 273 21.40 -5.83 -11.09
CA ASP A 273 20.81 -6.36 -9.88
C ASP A 273 19.90 -7.57 -10.14
N TYR A 274 19.13 -7.50 -11.22
CA TYR A 274 18.17 -8.55 -11.62
C TYR A 274 18.14 -8.72 -13.14
N SER A 275 17.94 -9.96 -13.58
CA SER A 275 17.64 -10.27 -15.00
C SER A 275 16.55 -11.33 -15.06
N PRO A 276 15.83 -11.47 -16.19
CA PRO A 276 14.94 -12.61 -16.40
C PRO A 276 15.67 -13.92 -16.17
N SER A 277 15.02 -14.88 -15.53
CA SER A 277 15.56 -16.22 -15.42
C SER A 277 15.56 -16.91 -16.79
N ALA A 278 16.40 -17.93 -16.96
CA ALA A 278 16.41 -18.70 -18.21
C ALA A 278 15.06 -19.40 -18.46
N ASP A 279 14.38 -19.78 -17.39
CA ASP A 279 13.07 -20.42 -17.44
C ASP A 279 12.00 -19.41 -17.89
N CYS A 280 11.95 -18.24 -17.26
CA CYS A 280 11.06 -17.16 -17.68
C CYS A 280 11.29 -16.80 -19.16
N TYR A 281 12.56 -16.64 -19.57
CA TYR A 281 12.90 -16.33 -20.95
C TYR A 281 12.40 -17.42 -21.92
N SER A 282 12.61 -18.70 -21.61
CA SER A 282 12.17 -19.81 -22.45
C SER A 282 10.65 -19.87 -22.59
N HIS A 283 9.91 -19.61 -21.52
CA HIS A 283 8.44 -19.57 -21.56
C HIS A 283 7.92 -18.35 -22.33
N LEU A 284 8.55 -17.20 -22.19
CA LEU A 284 8.19 -15.99 -22.94
C LEU A 284 8.28 -16.17 -24.45
N TYR A 285 9.21 -16.98 -24.95
CA TYR A 285 9.40 -17.22 -26.39
C TYR A 285 8.75 -18.52 -26.90
N ALA A 286 8.13 -19.32 -26.04
CA ALA A 286 7.50 -20.57 -26.44
C ALA A 286 6.14 -20.40 -27.14
N ASP A 287 5.42 -19.32 -26.83
CA ASP A 287 4.08 -19.05 -27.37
C ASP A 287 4.10 -17.82 -28.28
N THR A 288 4.24 -18.03 -29.56
CA THR A 288 4.23 -16.98 -30.59
C THR A 288 2.85 -16.42 -30.90
N SER A 289 1.78 -16.97 -30.31
CA SER A 289 0.42 -16.50 -30.50
C SER A 289 0.01 -15.42 -29.47
N CYS A 290 0.76 -15.26 -28.38
CA CYS A 290 0.49 -14.27 -27.34
C CYS A 290 1.09 -12.90 -27.71
N LEU A 291 0.31 -11.82 -27.55
CA LEU A 291 0.78 -10.44 -27.77
C LEU A 291 1.98 -10.06 -26.90
N LEU A 292 2.14 -10.72 -25.74
CA LEU A 292 3.30 -10.58 -24.86
C LEU A 292 4.63 -10.99 -25.49
N TYR A 293 4.60 -11.88 -26.51
CA TYR A 293 5.79 -12.56 -27.04
C TYR A 293 6.09 -12.24 -28.49
N THR A 294 5.28 -11.39 -29.12
CA THR A 294 5.41 -11.04 -30.54
C THR A 294 6.04 -9.66 -30.78
N SER A 295 6.52 -8.97 -29.75
CA SER A 295 7.29 -7.74 -29.93
C SER A 295 8.76 -8.09 -30.17
N ASP A 296 9.21 -7.98 -31.41
CA ASP A 296 10.64 -7.98 -31.81
C ASP A 296 11.40 -6.84 -31.11
#